data_e4574e9eefd7437bd37eaac12a25b3ce
#
_entry.id   e4574e9eefd7437bd37eaac12a25b3ce
#
_cell.length_a   1.000
_cell.length_b   1.000
_cell.length_c   1.000
_cell.angle_alpha   90.00
_cell.angle_beta   90.00
_cell.angle_gamma   90.00
#
_symmetry.space_group_name_H-M   'P 1'
#
loop_
_entity.id
_entity.type
_entity.pdbx_description
1 polymer ?
#
loop_
_entity_poly.entity_id
_entity_poly.type
_entity_poly.pdbx_seq_one_letter_code
_entity_poly.pdbx_strand_id
1 'polypeptide(L)'
;MKQILLNTSYTLISTLILSTASFATDLGEGLTNGSDAVLLKNQNNDYKHWNGIGKIFLNDKPICTASLLDTRDENNQAVGPAYLLTAAHCAPGVIRRPLAPTEKDTVKFNYFNDTATAYKTYAIKDTVWKDFHQADLAIMELDTALAVLIKEGITPLSLASEWSKAASDVLIVGAPDRLEQTGLRLAACTQEATGATLVEGEQVFLATLKNDCRDIRPGSSGGPVLGRQSGEILSVLSTSTYGETADTQCFENSPCEVKNGQITWSPDTHYAHPIDFLMNCFKNGVFTNTLNMCTSDTTFKLMSLEYWPTQYLTMPKDATSPDPVINAHFSLNTTYYRYKTVREAEQCRSPRHYSGILHARDAVLDAPLSREPGMHYLCVIGVESAEERPTTTLMKNAWITPAQLVERTPVRLPEPTITLGADWNYTINWRYLLPLYFGTLYYSGPAASTDCDAIKTSEYKKTFEEVTFRAEQLPLRLCSRNEDLSGRYSDVRTDLLALP
;
A
#
# COMPACT_ATOMS: atom_id res chain seq x y z
N MET A 1 79.11 -10.40 56.70
CA MET A 1 77.81 -10.72 56.14
C MET A 1 77.35 -9.61 55.19
N LYS A 2 77.54 -9.79 53.89
CA LYS A 2 77.12 -8.83 52.87
C LYS A 2 75.81 -9.29 52.29
N GLN A 3 74.73 -8.48 52.43
CA GLN A 3 73.45 -8.70 51.73
C GLN A 3 73.57 -8.11 50.37
N ILE A 4 73.27 -8.95 49.38
CA ILE A 4 73.13 -8.58 47.96
C ILE A 4 71.67 -8.28 47.69
N LEU A 5 71.31 -7.01 47.33
CA LEU A 5 70.03 -6.62 46.86
C LEU A 5 69.94 -6.87 45.35
N LEU A 6 69.04 -7.77 44.91
CA LEU A 6 68.68 -7.95 43.53
C LEU A 6 67.55 -6.93 43.18
N ASN A 7 67.89 -6.01 42.31
CA ASN A 7 66.86 -5.11 41.64
C ASN A 7 66.26 -5.83 40.42
N THR A 8 65.01 -6.22 40.48
CA THR A 8 64.24 -6.72 39.32
C THR A 8 63.49 -5.56 38.72
N SER A 9 63.94 -5.08 37.55
CA SER A 9 63.21 -4.09 36.75
C SER A 9 62.11 -4.80 35.95
N TYR A 10 60.84 -4.50 36.24
CA TYR A 10 59.69 -4.91 35.43
C TYR A 10 59.49 -3.86 34.33
N THR A 11 59.72 -4.24 33.07
CA THR A 11 59.36 -3.45 31.89
C THR A 11 57.90 -3.75 31.56
N LEU A 12 57.01 -2.78 31.81
CA LEU A 12 55.64 -2.78 31.34
C LEU A 12 55.62 -2.56 29.83
N ILE A 13 55.34 -3.55 29.05
CA ILE A 13 55.00 -3.42 27.61
C ILE A 13 53.54 -3.06 27.52
N SER A 14 53.22 -1.79 27.32
CA SER A 14 51.88 -1.32 26.98
C SER A 14 51.57 -1.66 25.50
N THR A 15 50.83 -2.73 25.28
CA THR A 15 50.25 -3.03 23.96
C THR A 15 49.12 -2.03 23.69
N LEU A 16 49.38 -1.06 22.83
CA LEU A 16 48.33 -0.22 22.24
C LEU A 16 47.50 -1.10 21.32
N ILE A 17 46.28 -1.48 21.73
CA ILE A 17 45.27 -2.06 20.85
C ILE A 17 44.71 -0.88 20.06
N LEU A 18 45.19 -0.68 18.82
CA LEU A 18 44.49 0.15 17.85
C LEU A 18 43.22 -0.59 17.45
N SER A 19 42.10 -0.24 18.06
CA SER A 19 40.81 -0.57 17.52
C SER A 19 40.64 0.19 16.18
N THR A 20 40.84 -0.52 15.07
CA THR A 20 40.39 -0.02 13.76
C THR A 20 38.89 0.05 13.82
N ALA A 21 38.35 1.25 13.97
CA ALA A 21 36.94 1.51 13.70
C ALA A 21 36.71 1.12 12.24
N SER A 22 36.08 -0.02 12.03
CA SER A 22 35.56 -0.37 10.72
C SER A 22 34.43 0.61 10.45
N PHE A 23 34.68 1.65 9.66
CA PHE A 23 33.60 2.46 9.14
C PHE A 23 32.77 1.57 8.22
N ALA A 24 31.49 1.38 8.54
CA ALA A 24 30.56 0.71 7.66
C ALA A 24 30.57 1.46 6.31
N THR A 25 30.68 0.73 5.21
CA THR A 25 30.69 1.30 3.85
C THR A 25 29.35 1.94 3.57
N ASP A 26 29.34 3.21 3.13
CA ASP A 26 28.13 3.86 2.66
C ASP A 26 27.74 3.27 1.30
N LEU A 27 26.70 2.43 1.27
CA LEU A 27 26.19 1.82 0.05
C LEU A 27 25.46 2.84 -0.87
N GLY A 28 25.16 4.02 -0.37
CA GLY A 28 24.59 5.13 -1.15
C GLY A 28 25.61 5.91 -1.97
N GLU A 29 26.90 5.52 -1.95
CA GLU A 29 27.98 6.13 -2.75
C GLU A 29 28.04 7.67 -2.65
N GLY A 30 27.73 8.22 -1.46
CA GLY A 30 27.74 9.65 -1.22
C GLY A 30 26.50 10.41 -1.70
N LEU A 31 25.44 9.73 -2.13
CA LEU A 31 24.15 10.38 -2.37
C LEU A 31 23.65 11.05 -1.09
N THR A 32 23.26 12.30 -1.20
CA THR A 32 22.61 13.01 -0.08
C THR A 32 21.11 12.63 -0.03
N ASN A 33 20.54 12.56 1.19
CA ASN A 33 19.12 12.35 1.35
C ASN A 33 18.32 13.43 0.62
N GLY A 34 17.25 13.01 -0.07
CA GLY A 34 16.42 13.89 -0.89
C GLY A 34 17.01 14.27 -2.24
N SER A 35 18.12 13.64 -2.67
CA SER A 35 18.59 13.71 -4.07
C SER A 35 17.65 12.97 -5.01
N ASP A 36 17.62 13.37 -6.28
CA ASP A 36 16.91 12.64 -7.31
C ASP A 36 17.50 11.22 -7.46
N ALA A 37 16.65 10.24 -7.78
CA ALA A 37 17.09 8.86 -7.91
C ALA A 37 18.05 8.66 -9.10
N VAL A 38 19.09 7.86 -8.87
CA VAL A 38 20.11 7.56 -9.86
C VAL A 38 19.77 6.28 -10.60
N LEU A 39 19.80 6.31 -11.94
CA LEU A 39 19.67 5.14 -12.78
C LEU A 39 20.94 4.28 -12.69
N LEU A 40 20.78 3.03 -12.24
CA LEU A 40 21.90 2.12 -12.02
C LEU A 40 22.35 1.42 -13.29
N LYS A 41 23.69 1.27 -13.42
CA LYS A 41 24.37 0.53 -14.49
C LYS A 41 25.28 -0.51 -13.86
N ASN A 42 25.26 -1.74 -14.33
CA ASN A 42 25.98 -2.85 -13.71
C ASN A 42 26.79 -3.71 -14.71
N GLN A 43 27.09 -3.23 -15.88
CA GLN A 43 27.93 -3.95 -16.86
C GLN A 43 29.30 -4.28 -16.29
N ASN A 44 29.82 -3.45 -15.40
CA ASN A 44 31.10 -3.64 -14.70
C ASN A 44 30.97 -4.38 -13.36
N ASN A 45 29.77 -4.83 -12.96
CA ASN A 45 29.45 -5.43 -11.67
C ASN A 45 29.60 -4.50 -10.46
N ASP A 46 29.52 -3.19 -10.62
CA ASP A 46 29.62 -2.19 -9.55
C ASP A 46 28.48 -2.37 -8.52
N TYR A 47 27.30 -2.75 -9.00
CA TYR A 47 26.08 -2.99 -8.18
C TYR A 47 25.70 -4.48 -8.09
N LYS A 48 26.69 -5.39 -8.15
CA LYS A 48 26.45 -6.84 -8.05
C LYS A 48 25.64 -7.20 -6.79
N HIS A 49 25.85 -6.50 -5.70
CA HIS A 49 25.15 -6.72 -4.41
C HIS A 49 23.64 -6.46 -4.49
N TRP A 50 23.15 -5.75 -5.52
CA TRP A 50 21.73 -5.51 -5.77
C TRP A 50 21.19 -6.23 -7.01
N ASN A 51 21.96 -7.10 -7.65
CA ASN A 51 21.49 -7.81 -8.83
C ASN A 51 20.38 -8.83 -8.53
N GLY A 52 20.12 -9.14 -7.26
CA GLY A 52 19.00 -9.91 -6.77
C GLY A 52 17.73 -9.08 -6.52
N ILE A 53 17.76 -7.77 -6.81
CA ILE A 53 16.54 -6.96 -6.92
C ILE A 53 16.08 -7.04 -8.36
N GLY A 54 14.81 -7.42 -8.58
CA GLY A 54 14.28 -7.73 -9.89
C GLY A 54 12.96 -7.08 -10.19
N LYS A 55 12.56 -7.12 -11.45
CA LYS A 55 11.27 -6.67 -11.96
C LYS A 55 10.33 -7.84 -12.12
N ILE A 56 9.14 -7.76 -11.50
CA ILE A 56 8.05 -8.74 -11.67
C ILE A 56 7.27 -8.43 -12.95
N PHE A 57 6.95 -9.50 -13.68
CA PHE A 57 6.06 -9.48 -14.82
C PHE A 57 4.89 -10.41 -14.55
N LEU A 58 3.66 -9.92 -14.66
CA LEU A 58 2.44 -10.74 -14.65
C LEU A 58 1.80 -10.69 -16.04
N ASN A 59 1.56 -11.86 -16.62
CA ASN A 59 1.09 -11.99 -18.01
C ASN A 59 1.95 -11.16 -18.99
N ASP A 60 3.27 -11.27 -18.85
CA ASP A 60 4.28 -10.55 -19.63
C ASP A 60 4.29 -9.02 -19.46
N LYS A 61 3.49 -8.47 -18.55
CA LYS A 61 3.46 -7.03 -18.27
C LYS A 61 4.30 -6.71 -17.03
N PRO A 62 5.22 -5.73 -17.11
CA PRO A 62 5.97 -5.27 -15.94
C PRO A 62 5.00 -4.62 -14.95
N ILE A 63 5.12 -4.94 -13.67
CA ILE A 63 4.22 -4.40 -12.64
C ILE A 63 4.96 -3.84 -11.43
N CYS A 64 5.86 -4.61 -10.82
CA CYS A 64 6.41 -4.34 -9.49
C CYS A 64 7.88 -4.69 -9.40
N THR A 65 8.49 -4.30 -8.31
CA THR A 65 9.85 -4.69 -7.90
C THR A 65 9.78 -5.82 -6.86
N ALA A 66 10.77 -6.69 -6.80
CA ALA A 66 10.91 -7.71 -5.77
C ALA A 66 12.38 -7.96 -5.41
N SER A 67 12.62 -8.54 -4.26
CA SER A 67 13.94 -8.92 -3.77
C SER A 67 14.06 -10.44 -3.64
N LEU A 68 15.13 -11.03 -4.18
CA LEU A 68 15.49 -12.41 -3.88
C LEU A 68 15.97 -12.48 -2.42
N LEU A 69 15.34 -13.32 -1.63
CA LEU A 69 15.67 -13.47 -0.21
C LEU A 69 16.87 -14.41 0.01
N ASP A 70 17.73 -14.03 0.93
CA ASP A 70 18.74 -14.91 1.48
C ASP A 70 18.11 -15.80 2.56
N THR A 71 17.76 -17.02 2.16
CA THR A 71 17.16 -18.03 3.02
C THR A 71 18.12 -19.16 3.32
N ARG A 72 19.45 -18.94 3.21
CA ARG A 72 20.45 -19.94 3.59
C ARG A 72 20.26 -20.33 5.06
N ASP A 73 20.56 -21.59 5.35
CA ASP A 73 20.48 -22.11 6.71
C ASP A 73 21.60 -21.55 7.63
N GLU A 74 21.59 -21.93 8.89
CA GLU A 74 22.60 -21.54 9.89
C GLU A 74 24.04 -21.97 9.53
N ASN A 75 24.18 -22.94 8.62
CA ASN A 75 25.47 -23.38 8.07
C ASN A 75 25.81 -22.66 6.75
N ASN A 76 25.10 -21.61 6.43
CA ASN A 76 25.27 -20.84 5.19
C ASN A 76 25.03 -21.66 3.90
N GLN A 77 24.15 -22.69 3.96
CA GLN A 77 23.82 -23.55 2.84
C GLN A 77 22.48 -23.17 2.23
N ALA A 78 22.45 -23.03 0.89
CA ALA A 78 21.24 -22.77 0.12
C ALA A 78 20.52 -24.10 -0.19
N VAL A 79 19.73 -24.60 0.76
CA VAL A 79 19.11 -25.95 0.70
C VAL A 79 17.65 -25.93 0.23
N GLY A 80 17.01 -24.75 0.13
CA GLY A 80 15.58 -24.60 -0.17
C GLY A 80 15.29 -23.99 -1.54
N PRO A 81 13.99 -23.79 -1.83
CA PRO A 81 13.55 -22.99 -2.98
C PRO A 81 14.06 -21.54 -2.91
N ALA A 82 14.04 -20.87 -4.04
CA ALA A 82 14.26 -19.43 -4.07
C ALA A 82 12.94 -18.69 -3.77
N TYR A 83 13.01 -17.65 -2.92
CA TYR A 83 11.85 -16.85 -2.54
C TYR A 83 12.05 -15.38 -2.88
N LEU A 84 10.95 -14.75 -3.30
CA LEU A 84 10.84 -13.31 -3.51
C LEU A 84 10.09 -12.67 -2.34
N LEU A 85 10.55 -11.52 -1.92
CA LEU A 85 9.81 -10.59 -1.08
C LEU A 85 9.33 -9.42 -1.94
N THR A 86 8.05 -9.09 -1.85
CA THR A 86 7.41 -7.98 -2.58
C THR A 86 6.18 -7.47 -1.82
N ALA A 87 5.49 -6.45 -2.37
CA ALA A 87 4.19 -6.02 -1.87
C ALA A 87 3.08 -7.03 -2.23
N ALA A 88 2.06 -7.17 -1.39
CA ALA A 88 0.97 -8.12 -1.63
C ALA A 88 0.14 -7.76 -2.86
N HIS A 89 -0.08 -6.48 -3.14
CA HIS A 89 -0.80 -6.05 -4.34
C HIS A 89 -0.07 -6.41 -5.64
N CYS A 90 1.21 -6.77 -5.56
CA CYS A 90 2.03 -7.24 -6.68
C CYS A 90 1.88 -8.75 -6.95
N ALA A 91 1.23 -9.49 -6.04
CA ALA A 91 1.05 -10.92 -6.17
C ALA A 91 -0.19 -11.25 -7.02
N PRO A 92 -0.21 -12.37 -7.79
CA PRO A 92 -1.38 -12.79 -8.54
C PRO A 92 -2.62 -12.94 -7.66
N GLY A 93 -3.77 -12.44 -8.12
CA GLY A 93 -5.08 -12.68 -7.51
C GLY A 93 -5.36 -11.99 -6.18
N VAL A 94 -4.84 -10.78 -5.96
CA VAL A 94 -4.95 -10.07 -4.67
C VAL A 94 -6.35 -9.54 -4.36
N ILE A 95 -7.07 -8.99 -5.32
CA ILE A 95 -8.22 -8.15 -4.98
C ILE A 95 -9.56 -8.91 -4.92
N ARG A 96 -9.80 -9.99 -5.65
CA ARG A 96 -11.13 -10.63 -5.65
C ARG A 96 -11.16 -12.14 -5.94
N ARG A 97 -10.07 -12.74 -6.44
CA ARG A 97 -9.97 -14.19 -6.69
C ARG A 97 -8.51 -14.63 -6.53
N PRO A 98 -8.20 -15.61 -5.69
CA PRO A 98 -6.89 -16.23 -5.71
C PRO A 98 -6.70 -16.86 -7.10
N LEU A 99 -5.76 -16.31 -7.86
CA LEU A 99 -5.30 -16.89 -9.13
C LEU A 99 -3.95 -17.52 -8.86
N ALA A 100 -3.79 -18.76 -9.25
CA ALA A 100 -2.47 -19.38 -9.29
C ALA A 100 -1.61 -18.64 -10.32
N PRO A 101 -0.29 -18.50 -10.09
CA PRO A 101 0.62 -17.97 -11.10
C PRO A 101 0.54 -18.77 -12.40
N THR A 102 0.83 -18.13 -13.51
CA THR A 102 0.85 -18.72 -14.85
C THR A 102 2.30 -18.80 -15.35
N GLU A 103 2.55 -19.53 -16.43
CA GLU A 103 3.87 -19.60 -17.08
C GLU A 103 4.41 -18.23 -17.53
N LYS A 104 3.53 -17.22 -17.62
CA LYS A 104 3.87 -15.84 -17.99
C LYS A 104 4.20 -14.94 -16.82
N ASP A 105 4.08 -15.48 -15.61
CA ASP A 105 4.37 -14.75 -14.39
C ASP A 105 5.83 -15.03 -14.00
N THR A 106 6.67 -14.02 -14.13
CA THR A 106 8.12 -14.16 -14.00
C THR A 106 8.74 -13.01 -13.23
N VAL A 107 9.97 -13.23 -12.75
CA VAL A 107 10.85 -12.17 -12.27
C VAL A 107 12.10 -12.11 -13.14
N LYS A 108 12.58 -10.89 -13.44
CA LYS A 108 13.84 -10.66 -14.14
C LYS A 108 14.83 -10.01 -13.18
N PHE A 109 15.91 -10.72 -12.89
CA PHE A 109 17.04 -10.23 -12.10
C PHE A 109 18.14 -9.64 -12.97
N ASN A 110 19.13 -9.00 -12.33
CA ASN A 110 20.14 -8.20 -12.99
C ASN A 110 19.50 -7.10 -13.87
N TYR A 111 18.42 -6.50 -13.35
CA TYR A 111 17.53 -5.60 -14.10
C TYR A 111 18.07 -4.16 -14.12
N PHE A 112 19.33 -3.99 -14.57
CA PHE A 112 19.95 -2.67 -14.71
C PHE A 112 19.76 -2.12 -16.13
N ASN A 113 19.96 -0.83 -16.28
CA ASN A 113 19.74 -0.15 -17.57
C ASN A 113 20.63 -0.70 -18.70
N ASP A 114 21.87 -1.04 -18.37
CA ASP A 114 22.90 -1.48 -19.34
C ASP A 114 23.05 -3.01 -19.44
N THR A 115 22.22 -3.79 -18.74
CA THR A 115 22.29 -5.26 -18.73
C THR A 115 21.10 -5.94 -19.40
N ALA A 116 20.36 -5.25 -20.27
CA ALA A 116 19.13 -5.77 -20.88
C ALA A 116 19.29 -7.10 -21.63
N THR A 117 20.45 -7.37 -22.20
CA THR A 117 20.79 -8.63 -22.89
C THR A 117 21.24 -9.74 -21.93
N ALA A 118 21.42 -9.43 -20.64
CA ALA A 118 21.92 -10.32 -19.61
C ALA A 118 20.96 -10.50 -18.43
N TYR A 119 19.66 -10.15 -18.62
CA TYR A 119 18.63 -10.42 -17.62
C TYR A 119 18.51 -11.91 -17.37
N LYS A 120 18.34 -12.27 -16.10
CA LYS A 120 18.06 -13.64 -15.65
C LYS A 120 16.60 -13.76 -15.31
N THR A 121 15.85 -14.56 -16.08
CA THR A 121 14.39 -14.72 -15.94
C THR A 121 14.05 -16.04 -15.27
N TYR A 122 13.20 -15.98 -14.24
CA TYR A 122 12.72 -17.16 -13.49
C TYR A 122 11.21 -17.11 -13.37
N ALA A 123 10.57 -18.28 -13.50
CA ALA A 123 9.13 -18.42 -13.33
C ALA A 123 8.73 -18.32 -11.84
N ILE A 124 7.61 -17.64 -11.58
CA ILE A 124 6.98 -17.62 -10.27
C ILE A 124 6.10 -18.86 -10.16
N LYS A 125 6.37 -19.71 -9.17
CA LYS A 125 5.66 -20.97 -8.97
C LYS A 125 4.39 -20.80 -8.16
N ASP A 126 4.48 -20.06 -7.04
CA ASP A 126 3.35 -19.86 -6.11
C ASP A 126 3.52 -18.59 -5.28
N THR A 127 2.41 -18.11 -4.71
CA THR A 127 2.40 -17.14 -3.62
C THR A 127 2.21 -17.90 -2.31
N VAL A 128 3.32 -18.21 -1.63
CA VAL A 128 3.30 -19.06 -0.44
C VAL A 128 2.77 -18.36 0.80
N TRP A 129 2.82 -17.03 0.81
CA TRP A 129 2.26 -16.20 1.86
C TRP A 129 1.97 -14.79 1.36
N LYS A 130 0.90 -14.19 1.84
CA LYS A 130 0.59 -12.78 1.67
C LYS A 130 -0.27 -12.25 2.81
N ASP A 131 -0.06 -11.02 3.19
CA ASP A 131 -0.94 -10.24 4.05
C ASP A 131 -1.33 -8.95 3.32
N PHE A 132 -2.64 -8.74 3.16
CA PHE A 132 -3.20 -7.52 2.58
C PHE A 132 -4.30 -6.93 3.47
N HIS A 133 -4.36 -7.38 4.73
CA HIS A 133 -5.33 -6.87 5.71
C HIS A 133 -4.73 -5.80 6.63
N GLN A 134 -3.49 -5.99 7.05
CA GLN A 134 -2.82 -5.08 8.00
C GLN A 134 -1.40 -4.70 7.56
N ALA A 135 -0.89 -5.37 6.55
CA ALA A 135 0.34 -5.05 5.85
C ALA A 135 0.15 -5.39 4.36
N ASP A 136 0.93 -4.77 3.51
CA ASP A 136 0.94 -5.07 2.08
C ASP A 136 2.25 -5.80 1.74
N LEU A 137 2.31 -7.10 2.09
CA LEU A 137 3.49 -7.93 1.96
C LEU A 137 3.17 -9.30 1.35
N ALA A 138 4.06 -9.81 0.50
CA ALA A 138 3.95 -11.16 -0.05
C ALA A 138 5.31 -11.86 -0.16
N ILE A 139 5.30 -13.18 0.05
CA ILE A 139 6.39 -14.11 -0.27
C ILE A 139 5.94 -14.98 -1.43
N MET A 140 6.70 -14.95 -2.52
CA MET A 140 6.48 -15.82 -3.68
C MET A 140 7.61 -16.83 -3.80
N GLU A 141 7.29 -18.07 -4.13
CA GLU A 141 8.26 -19.13 -4.45
C GLU A 141 8.55 -19.13 -5.94
N LEU A 142 9.83 -19.24 -6.31
CA LEU A 142 10.26 -19.44 -7.69
C LEU A 142 10.31 -20.93 -8.02
N ASP A 143 10.10 -21.27 -9.29
CA ASP A 143 10.25 -22.65 -9.78
C ASP A 143 11.73 -23.03 -9.95
N THR A 144 12.51 -22.77 -8.90
CA THR A 144 13.95 -23.06 -8.88
C THR A 144 14.49 -22.99 -7.45
N ALA A 145 15.63 -23.63 -7.19
CA ALA A 145 16.31 -23.59 -5.89
C ALA A 145 17.19 -22.33 -5.77
N LEU A 146 17.33 -21.80 -4.55
CA LEU A 146 18.18 -20.65 -4.25
C LEU A 146 19.65 -20.90 -4.68
N ALA A 147 20.14 -22.15 -4.49
CA ALA A 147 21.50 -22.52 -4.90
C ALA A 147 21.77 -22.33 -6.39
N VAL A 148 20.76 -22.48 -7.25
CA VAL A 148 20.87 -22.28 -8.71
C VAL A 148 21.12 -20.80 -9.01
N LEU A 149 20.30 -19.89 -8.41
CA LEU A 149 20.46 -18.45 -8.62
C LEU A 149 21.81 -17.95 -8.14
N ILE A 150 22.25 -18.41 -6.96
CA ILE A 150 23.59 -18.05 -6.42
C ILE A 150 24.69 -18.53 -7.36
N LYS A 151 24.61 -19.79 -7.86
CA LYS A 151 25.56 -20.32 -8.83
C LYS A 151 25.60 -19.53 -10.13
N GLU A 152 24.45 -18.99 -10.55
CA GLU A 152 24.33 -18.13 -11.73
C GLU A 152 24.76 -16.68 -11.47
N GLY A 153 25.23 -16.37 -10.26
CA GLY A 153 25.79 -15.09 -9.88
C GLY A 153 24.78 -14.06 -9.38
N ILE A 154 23.53 -14.47 -9.10
CA ILE A 154 22.53 -13.59 -8.46
C ILE A 154 22.76 -13.57 -6.96
N THR A 155 22.84 -12.37 -6.38
CA THR A 155 23.12 -12.14 -4.97
C THR A 155 21.78 -11.99 -4.21
N PRO A 156 21.43 -12.91 -3.30
CA PRO A 156 20.24 -12.74 -2.47
C PRO A 156 20.48 -11.66 -1.39
N LEU A 157 19.40 -11.03 -0.91
CA LEU A 157 19.41 -9.97 0.09
C LEU A 157 18.97 -10.52 1.45
N SER A 158 19.65 -10.08 2.50
CA SER A 158 19.32 -10.44 3.88
C SER A 158 18.19 -9.57 4.43
N LEU A 159 17.36 -10.16 5.29
CA LEU A 159 16.38 -9.45 6.08
C LEU A 159 17.03 -8.85 7.33
N ALA A 160 16.69 -7.64 7.70
CA ALA A 160 17.06 -7.06 8.97
C ALA A 160 16.27 -7.70 10.11
N SER A 161 16.93 -7.95 11.24
CA SER A 161 16.30 -8.51 12.44
C SER A 161 15.46 -7.49 13.22
N GLU A 162 15.69 -6.22 12.97
CA GLU A 162 15.00 -5.11 13.64
C GLU A 162 14.99 -3.86 12.74
N TRP A 163 14.09 -2.96 13.02
CA TRP A 163 14.01 -1.64 12.37
C TRP A 163 13.85 -0.54 13.41
N SER A 164 14.33 0.66 13.10
CA SER A 164 14.21 1.81 13.98
C SER A 164 12.86 2.52 13.83
N LYS A 165 12.21 2.82 14.96
CA LYS A 165 11.05 3.73 14.98
C LYS A 165 11.45 5.19 14.80
N ALA A 166 12.67 5.53 15.18
CA ALA A 166 13.24 6.85 14.95
C ALA A 166 13.70 6.98 13.50
N ALA A 167 13.81 8.21 13.03
CA ALA A 167 14.32 8.52 11.71
C ALA A 167 15.71 7.89 11.48
N SER A 168 15.87 7.23 10.36
CA SER A 168 17.14 6.60 9.95
C SER A 168 17.36 6.74 8.46
N ASP A 169 18.63 6.84 8.07
CA ASP A 169 19.01 6.94 6.66
C ASP A 169 18.86 5.60 5.97
N VAL A 170 18.17 5.63 4.83
CA VAL A 170 17.84 4.45 4.04
C VAL A 170 18.14 4.66 2.56
N LEU A 171 18.19 3.54 1.86
CA LEU A 171 18.26 3.47 0.40
C LEU A 171 17.03 2.74 -0.13
N ILE A 172 16.45 3.23 -1.21
CA ILE A 172 15.41 2.52 -1.94
C ILE A 172 15.95 2.14 -3.30
N VAL A 173 15.87 0.84 -3.63
CA VAL A 173 16.22 0.34 -4.95
C VAL A 173 14.97 -0.22 -5.61
N GLY A 174 14.51 0.41 -6.67
CA GLY A 174 13.27 0.05 -7.34
C GLY A 174 13.39 0.09 -8.86
N ALA A 175 12.45 -0.57 -9.53
CA ALA A 175 12.33 -0.60 -10.99
C ALA A 175 11.03 0.07 -11.45
N PRO A 176 10.95 1.41 -11.48
CA PRO A 176 9.74 2.12 -11.86
C PRO A 176 9.34 1.84 -13.33
N ASP A 177 8.03 1.95 -13.59
CA ASP A 177 7.44 1.81 -14.92
C ASP A 177 7.33 3.14 -15.67
N ARG A 178 7.05 3.05 -16.97
CA ARG A 178 6.70 4.19 -17.83
C ARG A 178 7.77 5.30 -17.86
N LEU A 179 9.04 4.92 -17.69
CA LEU A 179 10.17 5.81 -17.91
C LEU A 179 10.84 5.49 -19.24
N GLU A 180 11.40 6.50 -19.90
CA GLU A 180 12.13 6.35 -21.14
C GLU A 180 13.30 5.37 -21.00
N GLN A 181 13.99 5.40 -19.86
CA GLN A 181 15.07 4.49 -19.52
C GLN A 181 14.63 3.49 -18.45
N THR A 182 14.55 2.23 -18.82
CA THR A 182 14.22 1.13 -17.90
C THR A 182 15.44 0.71 -17.07
N GLY A 183 15.20 0.09 -15.91
CA GLY A 183 16.24 -0.43 -15.03
C GLY A 183 16.03 -0.02 -13.59
N LEU A 184 16.87 -0.58 -12.71
CA LEU A 184 16.89 -0.23 -11.29
C LEU A 184 17.35 1.22 -11.09
N ARG A 185 16.73 1.89 -10.12
CA ARG A 185 17.08 3.21 -9.64
C ARG A 185 17.36 3.18 -8.15
N LEU A 186 18.33 3.97 -7.72
CA LEU A 186 18.72 4.13 -6.33
C LEU A 186 18.31 5.52 -5.85
N ALA A 187 17.51 5.57 -4.78
CA ALA A 187 17.18 6.80 -4.06
C ALA A 187 17.71 6.73 -2.62
N ALA A 188 18.12 7.87 -2.07
CA ALA A 188 18.57 8.01 -0.69
C ALA A 188 17.67 9.02 0.05
N CYS A 189 17.19 8.64 1.22
CA CYS A 189 16.32 9.48 2.06
C CYS A 189 16.33 9.04 3.52
N THR A 190 15.47 9.67 4.31
CA THR A 190 15.23 9.30 5.70
C THR A 190 13.89 8.58 5.82
N GLN A 191 13.85 7.46 6.55
CA GLN A 191 12.63 6.73 6.87
C GLN A 191 12.35 6.78 8.37
N GLU A 192 11.06 6.91 8.74
CA GLU A 192 10.60 6.89 10.13
C GLU A 192 9.25 6.20 10.27
N ALA A 193 8.87 5.82 11.50
CA ALA A 193 7.52 5.30 11.76
C ALA A 193 6.47 6.41 11.57
N THR A 194 5.33 6.10 10.94
CA THR A 194 4.21 7.06 10.81
C THR A 194 3.65 7.45 12.18
N GLY A 195 3.65 6.52 13.15
CA GLY A 195 3.00 6.71 14.45
C GLY A 195 1.48 6.91 14.35
N ALA A 196 0.89 6.52 13.23
CA ALA A 196 -0.51 6.64 12.88
C ALA A 196 -0.97 5.40 12.11
N THR A 197 -2.28 5.20 12.01
CA THR A 197 -2.88 4.23 11.09
C THR A 197 -2.82 4.79 9.67
N LEU A 198 -2.36 4.01 8.71
CA LEU A 198 -2.44 4.37 7.30
C LEU A 198 -3.74 3.83 6.71
N VAL A 199 -4.48 4.68 6.02
CA VAL A 199 -5.73 4.32 5.32
C VAL A 199 -5.58 4.61 3.84
N GLU A 200 -5.92 3.62 3.01
CA GLU A 200 -5.93 3.75 1.55
C GLU A 200 -7.15 3.02 1.00
N GLY A 201 -8.15 3.76 0.57
CA GLY A 201 -9.43 3.18 0.17
C GLY A 201 -10.05 2.34 1.30
N GLU A 202 -10.19 1.05 1.03
CA GLU A 202 -10.74 0.07 1.99
C GLU A 202 -9.67 -0.54 2.91
N GLN A 203 -8.40 -0.28 2.65
CA GLN A 203 -7.28 -0.87 3.37
C GLN A 203 -6.91 -0.06 4.61
N VAL A 204 -6.57 -0.77 5.67
CA VAL A 204 -6.16 -0.20 6.96
C VAL A 204 -4.86 -0.86 7.41
N PHE A 205 -3.76 -0.11 7.39
CA PHE A 205 -2.45 -0.60 7.75
C PHE A 205 -2.01 -0.03 9.10
N LEU A 206 -1.65 -0.91 10.03
CA LEU A 206 -1.43 -0.54 11.44
C LEU A 206 0.04 -0.25 11.80
N ALA A 207 0.98 -0.79 11.05
CA ALA A 207 2.40 -0.58 11.29
C ALA A 207 3.06 -0.19 9.97
N THR A 208 3.26 1.10 9.77
CA THR A 208 3.84 1.63 8.54
C THR A 208 5.01 2.56 8.83
N LEU A 209 5.92 2.60 7.89
CA LEU A 209 7.04 3.52 7.83
C LEU A 209 6.79 4.49 6.68
N LYS A 210 7.26 5.72 6.80
CA LYS A 210 7.17 6.72 5.75
C LYS A 210 8.54 7.28 5.40
N ASN A 211 8.68 7.71 4.17
CA ASN A 211 9.87 8.35 3.66
C ASN A 211 9.53 9.36 2.55
N ASP A 212 10.46 10.23 2.23
CA ASP A 212 10.38 11.28 1.23
C ASP A 212 11.40 11.09 0.08
N CYS A 213 11.78 9.84 -0.20
CA CYS A 213 12.69 9.54 -1.30
C CYS A 213 12.17 10.07 -2.63
N ARG A 214 13.01 10.76 -3.39
CA ARG A 214 12.59 11.31 -4.69
C ARG A 214 12.55 10.26 -5.78
N ASP A 215 11.76 10.53 -6.82
CA ASP A 215 11.60 9.69 -8.02
C ASP A 215 11.09 8.25 -7.75
N ILE A 216 10.48 8.04 -6.60
CA ILE A 216 9.72 6.80 -6.37
C ILE A 216 8.41 6.90 -7.14
N ARG A 217 8.20 5.98 -8.07
CA ARG A 217 7.08 6.01 -9.03
C ARG A 217 6.38 4.65 -9.11
N PRO A 218 5.20 4.56 -9.71
CA PRO A 218 4.53 3.28 -9.97
C PRO A 218 5.49 2.26 -10.59
N GLY A 219 5.43 1.02 -10.11
CA GLY A 219 6.36 -0.06 -10.48
C GLY A 219 7.52 -0.23 -9.50
N SER A 220 7.80 0.76 -8.63
CA SER A 220 8.74 0.60 -7.50
C SER A 220 8.14 -0.16 -6.33
N SER A 221 6.81 -0.32 -6.27
CA SER A 221 6.09 -1.14 -5.28
C SER A 221 6.75 -2.51 -5.14
N GLY A 222 6.89 -3.00 -3.90
CA GLY A 222 7.60 -4.25 -3.59
C GLY A 222 9.13 -4.10 -3.55
N GLY A 223 9.66 -2.93 -3.91
CA GLY A 223 11.08 -2.63 -3.80
C GLY A 223 11.55 -2.59 -2.35
N PRO A 224 12.79 -3.04 -2.07
CA PRO A 224 13.34 -3.02 -0.74
C PRO A 224 13.69 -1.59 -0.30
N VAL A 225 13.39 -1.29 0.94
CA VAL A 225 14.00 -0.19 1.69
C VAL A 225 15.13 -0.77 2.50
N LEU A 226 16.34 -0.37 2.20
CA LEU A 226 17.58 -0.96 2.69
C LEU A 226 18.23 -0.07 3.75
N GLY A 227 18.83 -0.68 4.75
CA GLY A 227 19.73 0.01 5.66
C GLY A 227 20.94 0.55 4.87
N ARG A 228 21.20 1.87 4.98
CA ARG A 228 22.22 2.56 4.16
C ARG A 228 23.63 1.96 4.31
N GLN A 229 23.97 1.46 5.50
CA GLN A 229 25.27 0.87 5.78
C GLN A 229 25.24 -0.66 5.78
N SER A 230 24.11 -1.29 6.16
CA SER A 230 24.02 -2.75 6.25
C SER A 230 23.64 -3.41 4.92
N GLY A 231 22.87 -2.70 4.08
CA GLY A 231 22.31 -3.27 2.87
C GLY A 231 21.19 -4.29 3.11
N GLU A 232 20.81 -4.51 4.38
CA GLU A 232 19.71 -5.40 4.74
C GLU A 232 18.36 -4.78 4.45
N ILE A 233 17.39 -5.60 4.12
CA ILE A 233 16.01 -5.14 3.88
C ILE A 233 15.37 -4.83 5.24
N LEU A 234 15.01 -3.56 5.47
CA LEU A 234 14.31 -3.09 6.67
C LEU A 234 12.79 -3.13 6.49
N SER A 235 12.35 -2.81 5.30
CA SER A 235 10.92 -2.71 4.95
C SER A 235 10.73 -2.87 3.43
N VAL A 236 9.48 -3.03 3.02
CA VAL A 236 9.07 -3.15 1.61
C VAL A 236 8.19 -1.98 1.24
N LEU A 237 8.52 -1.30 0.16
CA LEU A 237 7.76 -0.19 -0.39
C LEU A 237 6.38 -0.68 -0.85
N SER A 238 5.33 -0.01 -0.41
CA SER A 238 3.94 -0.36 -0.68
C SER A 238 3.26 0.70 -1.53
N THR A 239 2.89 1.82 -0.95
CA THR A 239 2.04 2.83 -1.57
C THR A 239 2.63 4.25 -1.43
N SER A 240 2.01 5.21 -2.10
CA SER A 240 2.53 6.57 -2.20
C SER A 240 1.43 7.57 -2.51
N THR A 241 1.65 8.82 -2.13
CA THR A 241 0.83 9.97 -2.56
C THR A 241 1.40 10.66 -3.81
N TYR A 242 2.35 10.03 -4.51
CA TYR A 242 3.00 10.61 -5.69
C TYR A 242 2.00 10.93 -6.80
N GLY A 243 1.97 12.19 -7.23
CA GLY A 243 1.09 12.67 -8.29
C GLY A 243 -0.36 12.91 -7.86
N GLU A 244 -0.69 12.68 -6.59
CA GLU A 244 -2.02 12.90 -6.02
C GLU A 244 -2.16 14.28 -5.39
N THR A 245 -3.38 14.62 -4.99
CA THR A 245 -3.70 15.89 -4.33
C THR A 245 -4.50 15.64 -3.05
N ALA A 246 -4.55 16.63 -2.15
CA ALA A 246 -5.30 16.52 -0.90
C ALA A 246 -6.80 16.23 -1.09
N ASP A 247 -7.35 16.50 -2.28
CA ASP A 247 -8.76 16.19 -2.60
C ASP A 247 -9.03 14.68 -2.68
N THR A 248 -7.99 13.88 -2.94
CA THR A 248 -8.07 12.40 -3.03
C THR A 248 -7.57 11.69 -1.77
N GLN A 249 -7.29 12.44 -0.69
CA GLN A 249 -6.76 11.88 0.55
C GLN A 249 -7.58 10.68 1.06
N CYS A 250 -6.89 9.65 1.54
CA CYS A 250 -7.44 8.37 1.98
C CYS A 250 -8.08 7.51 0.87
N PHE A 251 -8.00 7.90 -0.38
CA PHE A 251 -8.50 7.13 -1.50
C PHE A 251 -7.44 6.16 -2.04
N GLU A 252 -7.82 5.26 -2.94
CA GLU A 252 -6.90 4.35 -3.62
C GLU A 252 -5.79 5.14 -4.33
N ASN A 253 -4.54 4.76 -4.15
CA ASN A 253 -3.31 5.44 -4.59
C ASN A 253 -3.08 6.83 -3.94
N SER A 254 -3.81 7.18 -2.89
CA SER A 254 -3.62 8.44 -2.15
C SER A 254 -3.78 8.23 -0.64
N PRO A 255 -2.90 7.41 -0.03
CA PRO A 255 -3.01 7.05 1.38
C PRO A 255 -2.96 8.28 2.29
N CYS A 256 -3.61 8.16 3.45
CA CYS A 256 -3.60 9.17 4.49
C CYS A 256 -3.22 8.59 5.86
N GLU A 257 -2.62 9.39 6.70
CA GLU A 257 -2.32 9.04 8.09
C GLU A 257 -3.50 9.44 8.99
N VAL A 258 -3.96 8.52 9.84
CA VAL A 258 -5.06 8.77 10.77
C VAL A 258 -4.62 8.54 12.20
N LYS A 259 -4.84 9.55 13.05
CA LYS A 259 -4.55 9.49 14.47
C LYS A 259 -5.69 10.17 15.27
N ASN A 260 -6.25 9.46 16.26
CA ASN A 260 -7.43 9.91 17.00
C ASN A 260 -8.60 10.35 16.10
N GLY A 261 -8.82 9.62 15.00
CA GLY A 261 -9.80 9.93 13.99
C GLY A 261 -9.49 11.16 13.12
N GLN A 262 -8.40 11.88 13.38
CA GLN A 262 -7.95 13.01 12.58
C GLN A 262 -7.13 12.53 11.40
N ILE A 263 -7.42 13.07 10.23
CA ILE A 263 -6.77 12.73 8.97
C ILE A 263 -5.68 13.75 8.68
N THR A 264 -4.50 13.27 8.31
CA THR A 264 -3.41 14.06 7.75
C THR A 264 -2.96 13.47 6.43
N TRP A 265 -2.61 14.31 5.50
CA TRP A 265 -2.15 13.93 4.18
C TRP A 265 -0.96 14.82 3.77
N SER A 266 0.04 14.22 3.13
CA SER A 266 1.21 14.93 2.64
C SER A 266 1.52 14.50 1.20
N PRO A 267 1.87 15.43 0.29
CA PRO A 267 2.27 15.09 -1.07
C PRO A 267 3.60 14.33 -1.08
N ASP A 268 3.84 13.59 -2.15
CA ASP A 268 5.12 12.91 -2.44
C ASP A 268 5.69 12.13 -1.26
N THR A 269 4.81 11.53 -0.46
CA THR A 269 5.15 10.69 0.69
C THR A 269 4.98 9.22 0.30
N HIS A 270 6.00 8.41 0.62
CA HIS A 270 6.00 6.99 0.31
C HIS A 270 5.91 6.18 1.59
N TYR A 271 5.18 5.07 1.54
CA TYR A 271 4.93 4.21 2.69
C TYR A 271 5.45 2.81 2.45
N ALA A 272 5.98 2.21 3.52
CA ALA A 272 6.57 0.88 3.51
C ALA A 272 6.15 0.08 4.74
N HIS A 273 6.21 -1.25 4.65
CA HIS A 273 5.90 -2.16 5.74
C HIS A 273 7.16 -2.80 6.31
N PRO A 274 7.38 -2.76 7.64
CA PRO A 274 8.51 -3.43 8.29
C PRO A 274 8.40 -4.95 8.15
N ILE A 275 9.57 -5.62 8.07
CA ILE A 275 9.64 -7.06 7.75
C ILE A 275 10.40 -7.90 8.77
N ASP A 276 10.80 -7.33 9.92
CA ASP A 276 11.60 -7.97 10.95
C ASP A 276 11.06 -9.34 11.42
N PHE A 277 9.73 -9.50 11.44
CA PHE A 277 9.08 -10.76 11.80
C PHE A 277 9.34 -11.89 10.79
N LEU A 278 9.61 -11.56 9.50
CA LEU A 278 9.77 -12.54 8.42
C LEU A 278 11.00 -13.44 8.59
N MET A 279 12.03 -12.99 9.30
CA MET A 279 13.21 -13.83 9.59
C MET A 279 12.83 -15.15 10.27
N ASN A 280 11.84 -15.11 11.15
CA ASN A 280 11.36 -16.27 11.89
C ASN A 280 10.43 -17.19 11.07
N CYS A 281 10.09 -16.80 9.84
CA CYS A 281 9.19 -17.55 8.97
C CYS A 281 9.91 -18.58 8.09
N PHE A 282 11.24 -18.62 8.15
CA PHE A 282 12.03 -19.58 7.39
C PHE A 282 12.70 -20.58 8.34
N LYS A 283 12.65 -21.87 7.96
CA LYS A 283 13.35 -22.94 8.66
C LYS A 283 14.07 -23.81 7.66
N ASN A 284 15.39 -23.93 7.81
CA ASN A 284 16.24 -24.69 6.89
C ASN A 284 16.01 -24.33 5.42
N GLY A 285 15.97 -23.02 5.12
CA GLY A 285 15.77 -22.52 3.76
C GLY A 285 14.34 -22.64 3.20
N VAL A 286 13.37 -23.09 4.00
CA VAL A 286 11.97 -23.27 3.56
C VAL A 286 11.06 -22.34 4.35
N PHE A 287 10.16 -21.66 3.66
CA PHE A 287 9.11 -20.86 4.28
C PHE A 287 8.16 -21.76 5.07
N THR A 288 7.88 -21.41 6.33
CA THR A 288 7.00 -22.18 7.21
C THR A 288 5.90 -21.26 7.76
N ASN A 289 4.64 -21.68 7.62
CA ASN A 289 3.49 -20.96 8.15
C ASN A 289 3.06 -21.44 9.56
N THR A 290 3.97 -22.05 10.31
CA THR A 290 3.68 -22.63 11.63
C THR A 290 3.72 -21.62 12.79
N LEU A 291 4.32 -20.46 12.59
CA LEU A 291 4.39 -19.41 13.60
C LEU A 291 3.25 -18.40 13.42
N ASN A 292 2.65 -17.97 14.52
CA ASN A 292 1.47 -17.05 14.53
C ASN A 292 1.64 -15.75 13.73
N MET A 293 2.85 -15.35 13.38
CA MET A 293 3.13 -14.15 12.58
C MET A 293 3.27 -14.46 11.09
N CYS A 294 3.53 -15.70 10.74
CA CYS A 294 3.77 -16.16 9.38
C CYS A 294 2.59 -17.00 8.85
N THR A 295 1.53 -17.19 9.66
CA THR A 295 0.34 -17.90 9.22
C THR A 295 -0.52 -16.96 8.38
N SER A 296 -0.86 -17.39 7.18
CA SER A 296 -1.99 -16.85 6.43
C SER A 296 -3.33 -17.39 6.94
N ASP A 297 -3.30 -18.33 7.87
CA ASP A 297 -4.50 -18.92 8.47
C ASP A 297 -5.12 -17.92 9.44
N THR A 298 -5.96 -17.08 8.87
CA THR A 298 -6.94 -16.34 9.66
C THR A 298 -7.81 -17.34 10.40
N THR A 299 -8.03 -17.12 11.69
CA THR A 299 -8.94 -17.94 12.52
C THR A 299 -10.37 -17.90 11.95
N PHE A 300 -10.66 -16.95 11.06
CA PHE A 300 -11.90 -16.86 10.29
C PHE A 300 -11.61 -16.26 8.91
N LYS A 301 -12.53 -16.48 7.97
CA LYS A 301 -12.44 -15.96 6.59
C LYS A 301 -13.74 -15.28 6.20
N LEU A 302 -13.62 -14.18 5.48
CA LEU A 302 -14.75 -13.56 4.81
C LEU A 302 -15.11 -14.42 3.59
N MET A 303 -16.30 -15.02 3.62
CA MET A 303 -16.77 -15.96 2.57
C MET A 303 -17.50 -15.23 1.45
N SER A 304 -18.30 -14.23 1.80
CA SER A 304 -18.96 -13.33 0.86
C SER A 304 -19.04 -11.93 1.43
N LEU A 305 -19.07 -10.97 0.54
CA LEU A 305 -19.34 -9.58 0.82
C LEU A 305 -20.31 -9.10 -0.27
N GLU A 306 -21.59 -9.02 0.08
CA GLU A 306 -22.67 -8.70 -0.86
C GLU A 306 -22.58 -7.26 -1.35
N TYR A 307 -22.27 -6.34 -0.42
CA TYR A 307 -21.84 -4.99 -0.74
C TYR A 307 -20.83 -4.49 0.29
N TRP A 308 -19.95 -3.62 -0.20
CA TRP A 308 -18.90 -3.06 0.60
C TRP A 308 -19.46 -2.12 1.67
N PRO A 309 -18.88 -2.10 2.88
CA PRO A 309 -19.23 -1.13 3.90
C PRO A 309 -19.16 0.29 3.37
N THR A 310 -20.10 1.12 3.79
CA THR A 310 -20.10 2.54 3.42
C THR A 310 -18.86 3.22 3.98
N GLN A 311 -18.00 3.73 3.11
CA GLN A 311 -16.73 4.35 3.50
C GLN A 311 -16.86 5.84 3.81
N TYR A 312 -17.89 6.50 3.27
CA TYR A 312 -18.08 7.94 3.42
C TYR A 312 -19.49 8.22 3.87
N LEU A 313 -19.61 8.96 4.97
CA LEU A 313 -20.86 9.33 5.59
C LEU A 313 -20.86 10.84 5.87
N THR A 314 -22.03 11.47 5.83
CA THR A 314 -22.17 12.87 6.26
C THR A 314 -22.75 12.92 7.68
N MET A 315 -22.34 13.94 8.43
CA MET A 315 -22.87 14.23 9.75
C MET A 315 -24.40 14.33 9.71
N PRO A 316 -25.11 13.81 10.73
CA PRO A 316 -26.55 14.02 10.87
C PRO A 316 -26.93 15.50 10.79
N LYS A 317 -28.13 15.78 10.27
CA LYS A 317 -28.61 17.15 10.12
C LYS A 317 -28.75 17.87 11.47
N ASP A 318 -29.22 17.14 12.46
CA ASP A 318 -29.52 17.65 13.80
C ASP A 318 -29.48 16.51 14.84
N ALA A 319 -29.71 16.86 16.09
CA ALA A 319 -29.70 15.91 17.24
C ALA A 319 -30.81 14.85 17.17
N THR A 320 -31.88 15.08 16.40
CA THR A 320 -33.03 14.16 16.28
C THR A 320 -32.87 13.20 15.10
N SER A 321 -31.93 13.46 14.19
CA SER A 321 -31.60 12.57 13.09
C SER A 321 -30.97 11.27 13.62
N PRO A 322 -31.16 10.12 12.93
CA PRO A 322 -30.51 8.85 13.29
C PRO A 322 -28.98 9.00 13.35
N ASP A 323 -28.34 8.18 14.19
CA ASP A 323 -26.89 8.07 14.18
C ASP A 323 -26.39 7.54 12.84
N PRO A 324 -25.23 8.03 12.35
CA PRO A 324 -24.63 7.45 11.15
C PRO A 324 -24.22 6.00 11.44
N VAL A 325 -24.37 5.12 10.45
CA VAL A 325 -24.05 3.70 10.57
C VAL A 325 -23.15 3.26 9.43
N ILE A 326 -22.22 2.36 9.72
CA ILE A 326 -21.51 1.60 8.68
C ILE A 326 -22.37 0.38 8.35
N ASN A 327 -22.86 0.32 7.13
CA ASN A 327 -23.62 -0.83 6.64
C ASN A 327 -22.65 -1.88 6.09
N ALA A 328 -22.89 -3.14 6.41
CA ALA A 328 -22.16 -4.26 5.84
C ALA A 328 -23.07 -5.46 5.66
N HIS A 329 -22.97 -6.15 4.51
CA HIS A 329 -23.66 -7.41 4.25
C HIS A 329 -22.63 -8.45 3.85
N PHE A 330 -22.40 -9.44 4.73
CA PHE A 330 -21.30 -10.39 4.60
C PHE A 330 -21.64 -11.76 5.21
N SER A 331 -20.81 -12.75 4.87
CA SER A 331 -20.79 -14.04 5.56
C SER A 331 -19.34 -14.40 5.94
N LEU A 332 -19.17 -15.01 7.12
CA LEU A 332 -17.91 -15.60 7.55
C LEU A 332 -18.00 -17.13 7.55
N ASN A 333 -16.85 -17.79 7.58
CA ASN A 333 -16.78 -19.26 7.72
C ASN A 333 -17.03 -19.75 9.17
N THR A 334 -17.13 -18.86 10.14
CA THR A 334 -17.47 -19.16 11.54
C THR A 334 -18.98 -19.14 11.76
N THR A 335 -19.44 -19.74 12.86
CA THR A 335 -20.88 -19.77 13.21
C THR A 335 -21.40 -18.41 13.60
N TYR A 336 -20.59 -17.64 14.33
CA TYR A 336 -20.93 -16.32 14.86
C TYR A 336 -19.85 -15.30 14.57
N TYR A 337 -20.19 -14.04 14.79
CA TYR A 337 -19.24 -12.92 14.79
C TYR A 337 -19.53 -11.98 15.95
N ARG A 338 -18.56 -11.10 16.22
CA ARG A 338 -18.68 -9.94 17.09
C ARG A 338 -18.12 -8.73 16.36
N TYR A 339 -18.64 -7.56 16.67
CA TYR A 339 -18.17 -6.31 16.09
C TYR A 339 -18.04 -5.20 17.12
N LYS A 340 -17.33 -4.17 16.77
CA LYS A 340 -17.32 -2.85 17.42
C LYS A 340 -16.94 -1.76 16.45
N THR A 341 -17.27 -0.51 16.78
CA THR A 341 -16.78 0.68 16.07
C THR A 341 -15.84 1.46 16.98
N VAL A 342 -14.75 1.96 16.43
CA VAL A 342 -13.69 2.66 17.15
C VAL A 342 -13.16 3.83 16.36
N ARG A 343 -12.43 4.76 17.05
CA ARG A 343 -11.75 5.90 16.40
C ARG A 343 -10.28 5.63 16.11
N GLU A 344 -9.70 4.60 16.72
CA GLU A 344 -8.33 4.16 16.56
C GLU A 344 -8.33 2.71 16.11
N ALA A 345 -7.80 2.41 14.92
CA ALA A 345 -7.81 1.06 14.36
C ALA A 345 -7.08 0.03 15.26
N GLU A 346 -6.02 0.45 15.96
CA GLU A 346 -5.31 -0.41 16.92
C GLU A 346 -6.23 -0.95 18.04
N GLN A 347 -7.30 -0.25 18.36
CA GLN A 347 -8.27 -0.73 19.35
C GLN A 347 -9.01 -1.97 18.86
N CYS A 348 -9.07 -2.24 17.55
CA CYS A 348 -9.64 -3.49 17.02
C CYS A 348 -8.92 -4.72 17.57
N ARG A 349 -7.63 -4.58 17.91
CA ARG A 349 -6.81 -5.65 18.51
C ARG A 349 -7.05 -5.85 20.01
N SER A 350 -7.85 -5.00 20.65
CA SER A 350 -8.26 -5.17 22.05
C SER A 350 -9.54 -5.98 22.14
N PRO A 351 -9.64 -7.02 23.00
CA PRO A 351 -10.87 -7.80 23.16
C PRO A 351 -12.01 -7.02 23.83
N ARG A 352 -11.74 -5.83 24.35
CA ARG A 352 -12.73 -5.04 25.08
C ARG A 352 -13.75 -4.41 24.12
N HIS A 353 -15.00 -4.30 24.59
CA HIS A 353 -16.10 -3.57 23.92
C HIS A 353 -16.58 -4.17 22.59
N TYR A 354 -16.23 -5.40 22.27
CA TYR A 354 -16.92 -6.12 21.20
C TYR A 354 -18.36 -6.43 21.61
N SER A 355 -19.25 -6.47 20.62
CA SER A 355 -20.68 -6.80 20.78
C SER A 355 -20.88 -8.20 21.39
N GLY A 356 -22.10 -8.53 21.77
CA GLY A 356 -22.55 -9.91 21.90
C GLY A 356 -22.36 -10.67 20.58
N ILE A 357 -22.55 -12.00 20.61
CA ILE A 357 -22.48 -12.82 19.39
C ILE A 357 -23.66 -12.51 18.48
N LEU A 358 -23.39 -12.56 17.16
CA LEU A 358 -24.37 -12.45 16.08
C LEU A 358 -24.08 -13.57 15.08
N HIS A 359 -25.09 -14.03 14.32
CA HIS A 359 -24.90 -15.06 13.29
C HIS A 359 -24.08 -14.53 12.13
N ALA A 360 -23.06 -15.30 11.72
CA ALA A 360 -22.10 -14.91 10.69
C ALA A 360 -22.53 -15.25 9.25
N ARG A 361 -23.63 -15.99 9.07
CA ARG A 361 -24.18 -16.30 7.74
C ARG A 361 -25.20 -15.23 7.37
N ASP A 362 -25.07 -14.64 6.18
CA ASP A 362 -25.93 -13.57 5.67
C ASP A 362 -26.11 -12.43 6.69
N ALA A 363 -25.00 -12.05 7.30
CA ALA A 363 -24.99 -11.01 8.32
C ALA A 363 -25.27 -9.65 7.69
N VAL A 364 -26.36 -9.01 8.14
CA VAL A 364 -26.67 -7.62 7.82
C VAL A 364 -26.36 -6.79 9.07
N LEU A 365 -25.42 -5.89 8.94
CA LEU A 365 -24.91 -5.10 10.06
C LEU A 365 -25.06 -3.62 9.75
N ASP A 366 -25.74 -2.91 10.67
CA ASP A 366 -25.75 -1.46 10.76
C ASP A 366 -24.99 -1.05 12.03
N ALA A 367 -23.68 -0.84 11.90
CA ALA A 367 -22.82 -0.51 13.02
C ALA A 367 -22.86 1.01 13.31
N PRO A 368 -23.38 1.45 14.47
CA PRO A 368 -23.49 2.87 14.77
C PRO A 368 -22.12 3.49 15.00
N LEU A 369 -21.97 4.74 14.54
CA LEU A 369 -20.79 5.57 14.75
C LEU A 369 -21.07 6.64 15.81
N SER A 370 -20.00 7.13 16.45
CA SER A 370 -20.10 8.38 17.21
C SER A 370 -20.36 9.55 16.27
N ARG A 371 -21.00 10.61 16.79
CA ARG A 371 -21.27 11.86 16.04
C ARG A 371 -20.06 12.80 15.98
N GLU A 372 -18.86 12.26 15.95
CA GLU A 372 -17.64 13.04 15.84
C GLU A 372 -17.11 12.93 14.43
N PRO A 373 -16.87 14.03 13.70
CA PRO A 373 -16.31 13.96 12.34
C PRO A 373 -14.91 13.36 12.35
N GLY A 374 -14.52 12.85 11.18
CA GLY A 374 -13.22 12.19 10.96
C GLY A 374 -13.35 10.68 10.77
N MET A 375 -12.22 9.97 10.86
CA MET A 375 -12.17 8.53 10.59
C MET A 375 -12.74 7.71 11.75
N HIS A 376 -13.50 6.69 11.38
CA HIS A 376 -14.02 5.61 12.22
C HIS A 376 -13.62 4.27 11.62
N TYR A 377 -13.60 3.24 12.43
CA TYR A 377 -13.27 1.88 11.97
C TYR A 377 -14.32 0.90 12.48
N LEU A 378 -14.82 0.05 11.59
CA LEU A 378 -15.56 -1.15 11.94
C LEU A 378 -14.57 -2.29 12.13
N CYS A 379 -14.60 -2.93 13.29
CA CYS A 379 -13.83 -4.13 13.59
C CYS A 379 -14.77 -5.32 13.66
N VAL A 380 -14.50 -6.39 12.93
CA VAL A 380 -15.26 -7.64 12.96
C VAL A 380 -14.32 -8.80 13.25
N ILE A 381 -14.74 -9.71 14.14
CA ILE A 381 -14.05 -10.98 14.42
C ILE A 381 -15.05 -12.13 14.33
N GLY A 382 -14.64 -13.23 13.69
CA GLY A 382 -15.42 -14.47 13.68
C GLY A 382 -15.15 -15.31 14.93
N VAL A 383 -16.19 -15.92 15.49
CA VAL A 383 -16.10 -16.79 16.67
C VAL A 383 -17.00 -18.03 16.49
N GLU A 384 -16.64 -19.16 17.09
CA GLU A 384 -17.41 -20.40 16.97
C GLU A 384 -18.48 -20.56 18.05
N SER A 385 -18.29 -19.91 19.20
CA SER A 385 -19.28 -19.95 20.30
C SER A 385 -19.34 -18.64 21.09
N ALA A 386 -20.37 -18.51 21.94
CA ALA A 386 -20.54 -17.36 22.84
C ALA A 386 -19.44 -17.28 23.92
N GLU A 387 -18.93 -18.44 24.31
CA GLU A 387 -17.93 -18.62 25.36
C GLU A 387 -16.50 -18.41 24.84
N GLU A 388 -16.34 -18.42 23.52
CA GLU A 388 -15.01 -18.24 22.92
C GLU A 388 -14.42 -16.88 23.30
N ARG A 389 -13.29 -16.93 23.98
CA ARG A 389 -12.53 -15.73 24.35
C ARG A 389 -11.59 -15.37 23.23
N PRO A 390 -11.62 -14.11 22.75
CA PRO A 390 -10.70 -13.65 21.74
C PRO A 390 -9.24 -13.85 22.16
N THR A 391 -8.49 -14.63 21.38
CA THR A 391 -7.04 -14.80 21.51
C THR A 391 -6.30 -13.64 20.84
N THR A 392 -5.03 -13.49 21.15
CA THR A 392 -4.17 -12.51 20.46
C THR A 392 -4.14 -12.74 18.96
N THR A 393 -4.12 -14.00 18.51
CA THR A 393 -4.16 -14.37 17.09
C THR A 393 -5.48 -13.97 16.44
N LEU A 394 -6.62 -14.29 17.10
CA LEU A 394 -7.93 -13.88 16.61
C LEU A 394 -8.02 -12.37 16.45
N MET A 395 -7.55 -11.62 17.44
CA MET A 395 -7.60 -10.15 17.44
C MET A 395 -6.69 -9.53 16.37
N LYS A 396 -5.53 -10.14 16.09
CA LYS A 396 -4.66 -9.69 14.99
C LYS A 396 -5.30 -9.88 13.62
N ASN A 397 -6.22 -10.83 13.47
CA ASN A 397 -6.92 -11.12 12.24
C ASN A 397 -8.27 -10.39 12.11
N ALA A 398 -8.59 -9.45 13.02
CA ALA A 398 -9.83 -8.67 12.91
C ALA A 398 -9.92 -8.03 11.52
N TRP A 399 -11.08 -8.20 10.87
CA TRP A 399 -11.40 -7.44 9.68
C TRP A 399 -11.68 -6.01 10.10
N ILE A 400 -10.87 -5.08 9.58
CA ILE A 400 -10.95 -3.66 9.89
C ILE A 400 -11.30 -2.93 8.59
N THR A 401 -12.39 -2.17 8.60
CA THR A 401 -12.78 -1.34 7.47
C THR A 401 -12.98 0.11 7.93
N PRO A 402 -12.47 1.11 7.18
CA PRO A 402 -12.59 2.52 7.54
C PRO A 402 -13.92 3.09 7.09
N ALA A 403 -14.40 4.10 7.79
CA ALA A 403 -15.49 4.98 7.38
C ALA A 403 -15.22 6.41 7.81
N GLN A 404 -15.17 7.32 6.87
CA GLN A 404 -14.98 8.74 7.13
C GLN A 404 -16.33 9.43 7.32
N LEU A 405 -16.55 10.02 8.50
CA LEU A 405 -17.69 10.86 8.80
C LEU A 405 -17.30 12.33 8.54
N VAL A 406 -17.90 12.93 7.50
CA VAL A 406 -17.56 14.29 7.08
C VAL A 406 -18.60 15.30 7.53
N GLU A 407 -18.14 16.55 7.75
CA GLU A 407 -19.02 17.68 8.03
C GLU A 407 -20.03 17.88 6.88
N ARG A 408 -21.25 18.32 7.25
CA ARG A 408 -22.31 18.58 6.30
C ARG A 408 -22.10 19.95 5.61
N THR A 409 -21.15 20.00 4.70
CA THR A 409 -20.87 21.20 3.89
C THR A 409 -21.80 21.30 2.67
N PRO A 410 -21.97 22.48 2.04
CA PRO A 410 -22.61 22.58 0.75
C PRO A 410 -21.91 21.72 -0.31
N VAL A 411 -22.70 21.08 -1.18
CA VAL A 411 -22.14 20.29 -2.29
C VAL A 411 -21.53 21.24 -3.31
N ARG A 412 -20.27 21.01 -3.68
CA ARG A 412 -19.55 21.84 -4.65
C ARG A 412 -20.14 21.71 -6.06
N LEU A 413 -20.08 22.78 -6.85
CA LEU A 413 -20.40 22.75 -8.27
C LEU A 413 -19.44 21.81 -9.02
N PRO A 414 -19.91 21.19 -10.12
CA PRO A 414 -19.01 20.47 -11.03
C PRO A 414 -17.92 21.37 -11.64
N GLU A 415 -16.74 20.82 -11.82
CA GLU A 415 -15.59 21.49 -12.45
C GLU A 415 -15.12 20.68 -13.67
N PRO A 416 -15.89 20.70 -14.81
CA PRO A 416 -15.50 19.96 -16.00
C PRO A 416 -14.31 20.61 -16.71
N THR A 417 -13.46 19.77 -17.29
CA THR A 417 -12.58 20.17 -18.38
C THR A 417 -13.36 20.07 -19.68
N ILE A 418 -13.55 21.19 -20.36
CA ILE A 418 -14.30 21.30 -21.62
C ILE A 418 -13.29 21.53 -22.74
N THR A 419 -13.15 20.57 -23.65
CA THR A 419 -12.19 20.63 -24.76
C THR A 419 -12.91 20.61 -26.10
N LEU A 420 -12.61 21.55 -26.99
CA LEU A 420 -13.05 21.54 -28.39
C LEU A 420 -11.96 20.86 -29.24
N GLY A 421 -12.28 19.74 -29.84
CA GLY A 421 -11.39 18.99 -30.74
C GLY A 421 -11.24 19.66 -32.12
N ALA A 422 -10.23 19.24 -32.88
CA ALA A 422 -10.01 19.69 -34.27
C ALA A 422 -11.14 19.27 -35.20
N ASP A 423 -11.93 18.28 -34.84
CA ASP A 423 -13.15 17.80 -35.51
C ASP A 423 -14.41 18.56 -35.09
N TRP A 424 -14.24 19.63 -34.33
CA TRP A 424 -15.33 20.49 -33.82
C TRP A 424 -16.27 19.80 -32.84
N ASN A 425 -15.91 18.63 -32.31
CA ASN A 425 -16.63 17.97 -31.24
C ASN A 425 -16.15 18.50 -29.88
N TYR A 426 -17.10 18.65 -28.94
CA TYR A 426 -16.76 18.94 -27.54
C TYR A 426 -16.64 17.68 -26.76
N THR A 427 -15.54 17.56 -26.03
CA THR A 427 -15.29 16.51 -25.03
C THR A 427 -15.36 17.13 -23.65
N ILE A 428 -16.22 16.57 -22.79
CA ILE A 428 -16.45 17.01 -21.42
C ILE A 428 -15.96 15.93 -20.49
N ASN A 429 -14.98 16.26 -19.69
CA ASN A 429 -14.45 15.37 -18.64
C ASN A 429 -14.69 16.02 -17.29
N TRP A 430 -15.54 15.42 -16.46
CA TRP A 430 -15.75 15.84 -15.08
C TRP A 430 -14.71 15.18 -14.20
N ARG A 431 -13.90 16.01 -13.52
CA ARG A 431 -12.97 15.51 -12.53
C ARG A 431 -13.75 14.83 -11.39
N TYR A 432 -13.49 13.55 -11.17
CA TYR A 432 -13.99 12.85 -10.00
C TYR A 432 -13.35 13.42 -8.76
N LEU A 433 -14.17 13.95 -7.86
CA LEU A 433 -13.75 14.36 -6.53
C LEU A 433 -14.19 13.30 -5.51
N LEU A 434 -13.94 12.01 -5.81
CA LEU A 434 -14.00 10.99 -4.76
C LEU A 434 -13.02 11.40 -3.64
N PRO A 435 -13.37 11.24 -2.38
CA PRO A 435 -14.48 10.45 -1.84
C PRO A 435 -15.79 11.20 -1.60
N LEU A 436 -15.85 12.50 -1.84
CA LEU A 436 -16.97 13.34 -1.41
C LEU A 436 -18.18 13.32 -2.36
N TYR A 437 -17.98 12.95 -3.63
CA TYR A 437 -19.03 13.02 -4.65
C TYR A 437 -19.27 11.65 -5.27
N PHE A 438 -20.53 11.23 -5.22
CA PHE A 438 -20.96 9.94 -5.77
C PHE A 438 -21.06 9.95 -7.30
N GLY A 439 -21.10 11.11 -7.94
CA GLY A 439 -21.11 11.25 -9.39
C GLY A 439 -21.56 12.64 -9.83
N THR A 440 -21.36 12.90 -11.11
CA THR A 440 -21.88 14.09 -11.78
C THR A 440 -23.11 13.73 -12.61
N LEU A 441 -24.13 14.55 -12.47
CA LEU A 441 -25.34 14.47 -13.26
C LEU A 441 -25.28 15.57 -14.32
N TYR A 442 -25.63 15.26 -15.57
CA TYR A 442 -25.72 16.25 -16.64
C TYR A 442 -27.01 16.12 -17.45
N TYR A 443 -27.44 17.25 -18.00
CA TYR A 443 -28.48 17.36 -19.01
C TYR A 443 -27.94 18.24 -20.12
N SER A 444 -28.33 17.98 -21.37
CA SER A 444 -27.97 18.81 -22.52
C SER A 444 -29.17 19.01 -23.43
N GLY A 445 -29.33 20.21 -23.91
CA GLY A 445 -30.42 20.54 -24.85
C GLY A 445 -30.08 21.77 -25.70
N PRO A 446 -30.93 22.13 -26.68
CA PRO A 446 -30.69 23.28 -27.55
C PRO A 446 -30.50 24.56 -26.73
N ALA A 447 -29.44 25.33 -27.05
CA ALA A 447 -29.07 26.50 -26.26
C ALA A 447 -30.18 27.56 -26.13
N ALA A 448 -31.02 27.68 -27.16
CA ALA A 448 -32.10 28.69 -27.22
C ALA A 448 -33.31 28.36 -26.31
N SER A 449 -33.54 27.08 -25.97
CA SER A 449 -34.73 26.63 -25.23
C SER A 449 -34.46 25.95 -23.93
N THR A 450 -33.20 25.68 -23.60
CA THR A 450 -32.83 24.97 -22.34
C THR A 450 -32.63 25.97 -21.22
N ASP A 451 -33.44 25.84 -20.17
CA ASP A 451 -33.28 26.54 -18.90
C ASP A 451 -32.83 25.54 -17.85
N CYS A 452 -31.56 25.60 -17.43
CA CYS A 452 -30.96 24.65 -16.53
C CYS A 452 -31.60 24.62 -15.12
N ASP A 453 -32.15 25.76 -14.69
CA ASP A 453 -32.81 25.85 -13.37
C ASP A 453 -34.22 25.20 -13.39
N ALA A 454 -34.81 25.06 -14.56
CA ALA A 454 -36.12 24.45 -14.74
C ALA A 454 -36.08 22.93 -14.95
N ILE A 455 -34.89 22.34 -15.21
CA ILE A 455 -34.73 20.89 -15.47
C ILE A 455 -34.89 20.09 -14.18
N LYS A 456 -35.82 19.12 -14.19
CA LYS A 456 -36.03 18.24 -13.04
C LYS A 456 -34.84 17.29 -12.89
N THR A 457 -34.48 17.00 -11.64
CA THR A 457 -33.38 16.08 -11.31
C THR A 457 -33.49 14.71 -12.01
N SER A 458 -34.72 14.20 -12.18
CA SER A 458 -35.01 12.94 -12.88
C SER A 458 -34.69 12.94 -14.37
N GLU A 459 -34.47 14.12 -14.98
CA GLU A 459 -34.13 14.26 -16.40
C GLU A 459 -32.60 14.26 -16.63
N TYR A 460 -31.83 14.43 -15.57
CA TYR A 460 -30.37 14.36 -15.63
C TYR A 460 -29.90 12.92 -15.83
N LYS A 461 -28.82 12.76 -16.59
CA LYS A 461 -28.09 11.51 -16.77
C LYS A 461 -26.89 11.51 -15.82
N LYS A 462 -26.70 10.43 -15.09
CA LYS A 462 -25.50 10.23 -14.29
C LYS A 462 -24.37 9.71 -15.16
N THR A 463 -23.19 10.27 -15.01
CA THR A 463 -22.01 9.83 -15.75
C THR A 463 -20.84 9.62 -14.79
N PHE A 464 -20.00 8.65 -15.17
CA PHE A 464 -18.70 8.34 -14.58
C PHE A 464 -17.61 8.37 -15.65
N GLU A 465 -17.94 8.77 -16.87
CA GLU A 465 -17.08 8.74 -18.02
C GLU A 465 -17.11 10.09 -18.74
N GLU A 466 -16.18 10.28 -19.64
CA GLU A 466 -16.14 11.38 -20.57
C GLU A 466 -17.37 11.36 -21.49
N VAL A 467 -17.91 12.54 -21.76
CA VAL A 467 -19.06 12.70 -22.65
C VAL A 467 -18.67 13.55 -23.83
N THR A 468 -18.97 13.08 -25.05
CA THR A 468 -18.69 13.79 -26.29
C THR A 468 -19.99 14.33 -26.91
N PHE A 469 -20.00 15.62 -27.30
CA PHE A 469 -21.05 16.27 -28.07
C PHE A 469 -20.52 16.61 -29.46
N ARG A 470 -21.23 16.14 -30.48
CA ARG A 470 -20.84 16.33 -31.87
C ARG A 470 -21.15 17.73 -32.39
N ALA A 471 -20.37 18.19 -33.38
CA ALA A 471 -20.52 19.52 -33.98
C ALA A 471 -21.94 19.80 -34.50
N GLU A 472 -22.65 18.80 -35.06
CA GLU A 472 -24.02 18.94 -35.56
C GLU A 472 -25.08 19.14 -34.47
N GLN A 473 -24.74 18.92 -33.22
CA GLN A 473 -25.63 19.13 -32.09
C GLN A 473 -25.57 20.56 -31.53
N LEU A 474 -24.58 21.35 -31.97
CA LEU A 474 -24.32 22.68 -31.44
C LEU A 474 -25.20 23.76 -32.11
N PRO A 475 -25.56 24.85 -31.43
CA PRO A 475 -25.18 25.18 -30.05
C PRO A 475 -26.05 24.47 -28.99
N LEU A 476 -25.39 23.97 -27.95
CA LEU A 476 -26.02 23.30 -26.81
C LEU A 476 -25.83 24.08 -25.50
N ARG A 477 -26.81 23.98 -24.61
CA ARG A 477 -26.65 24.32 -23.20
C ARG A 477 -26.45 23.04 -22.40
N LEU A 478 -25.33 22.95 -21.67
CA LEU A 478 -24.98 21.86 -20.79
C LEU A 478 -25.26 22.28 -19.35
N CYS A 479 -26.13 21.54 -18.67
CA CYS A 479 -26.47 21.71 -17.28
C CYS A 479 -25.80 20.59 -16.49
N SER A 480 -25.04 20.89 -15.48
CA SER A 480 -24.40 19.85 -14.64
C SER A 480 -24.51 20.16 -13.17
N ARG A 481 -24.53 19.11 -12.34
CA ARG A 481 -24.57 19.17 -10.88
C ARG A 481 -23.91 17.94 -10.27
N ASN A 482 -23.28 18.09 -9.13
CA ASN A 482 -22.73 16.99 -8.36
C ASN A 482 -23.76 16.41 -7.41
N GLU A 483 -23.71 15.11 -7.20
CA GLU A 483 -24.41 14.38 -6.15
C GLU A 483 -23.40 13.92 -5.12
N ASP A 484 -23.63 14.23 -3.83
CA ASP A 484 -22.79 13.71 -2.76
C ASP A 484 -23.24 12.32 -2.29
N LEU A 485 -22.44 11.71 -1.43
CA LEU A 485 -22.69 10.37 -0.90
C LEU A 485 -23.95 10.27 -0.04
N SER A 486 -24.52 11.39 0.42
CA SER A 486 -25.81 11.42 1.14
C SER A 486 -27.00 11.73 0.23
N GLY A 487 -26.80 11.73 -1.10
CA GLY A 487 -27.85 12.00 -2.08
C GLY A 487 -28.25 13.46 -2.19
N ARG A 488 -27.43 14.40 -1.69
CA ARG A 488 -27.66 15.83 -1.87
C ARG A 488 -27.02 16.29 -3.19
N TYR A 489 -27.61 17.34 -3.75
CA TYR A 489 -27.15 17.91 -5.01
C TYR A 489 -26.55 19.29 -4.81
N SER A 490 -25.56 19.62 -5.64
CA SER A 490 -25.07 21.00 -5.79
C SER A 490 -26.10 21.87 -6.49
N ASP A 491 -25.88 23.19 -6.47
CA ASP A 491 -26.48 24.08 -7.45
C ASP A 491 -26.14 23.64 -8.87
N VAL A 492 -26.89 24.15 -9.86
CA VAL A 492 -26.67 23.79 -11.25
C VAL A 492 -25.62 24.69 -11.87
N ARG A 493 -24.61 24.07 -12.48
CA ARG A 493 -23.66 24.73 -13.37
C ARG A 493 -24.18 24.72 -14.80
N THR A 494 -24.09 25.86 -15.49
CA THR A 494 -24.54 26.04 -16.88
C THR A 494 -23.34 26.40 -17.75
N ASP A 495 -23.11 25.64 -18.81
CA ASP A 495 -22.09 25.91 -19.82
C ASP A 495 -22.75 26.01 -21.22
N LEU A 496 -22.29 26.95 -22.05
CA LEU A 496 -22.69 27.05 -23.44
C LEU A 496 -21.63 26.40 -24.34
N LEU A 497 -22.03 25.37 -25.06
CA LEU A 497 -21.20 24.74 -26.08
C LEU A 497 -21.61 25.26 -27.46
N ALA A 498 -20.77 26.08 -28.09
CA ALA A 498 -21.02 26.69 -29.39
C ALA A 498 -19.73 26.68 -30.21
N LEU A 499 -19.87 26.64 -31.53
CA LEU A 499 -18.72 26.83 -32.41
C LEU A 499 -18.22 28.26 -32.29
N PRO A 500 -16.90 28.50 -32.40
CA PRO A 500 -16.29 29.83 -32.38
C PRO A 500 -16.79 30.76 -33.46
#